data_3a4d7c6d85a9e211d32ecd813ce7916c
#
_entry.id   3a4d7c6d85a9e211d32ecd813ce7916c
#
_cell.length_a   1.000
_cell.length_b   1.000
_cell.length_c   1.000
_cell.angle_alpha   90.00
_cell.angle_beta   90.00
_cell.angle_gamma   90.00
#
_symmetry.space_group_name_H-M   'P 1'
#
loop_
_entity.id
_entity.type
_entity.pdbx_description
1 polymer ?
#
loop_
_entity_poly.entity_id
_entity_poly.type
_entity_poly.pdbx_seq_one_letter_code
_entity_poly.pdbx_strand_id
1 'polypeptide(L)'
;MTKRIKNNRKLVNLGLYKNKIVYYDLKEKRLYFSILERTSKNQHYYTLGLTLLSIPIVRLLNGLTIFSIPTIKYFSFILCTCLSLLIGKFVVDYYNKDLDLFPALFTDLEYSEFLEIAKKNGTLAFLFICISSISLIGSLIAYLVYAKFLGLLIYAVLLFILYICVVNNVHRRNKVIKKLIWLTIN
;
A
#
# COMPACT_ATOMS: atom_id res chain seq x y z
N MET A 1 8.77 -22.83 -17.39
CA MET A 1 9.48 -21.75 -18.10
C MET A 1 9.18 -20.44 -17.37
N THR A 2 10.17 -19.88 -16.67
CA THR A 2 10.05 -18.64 -15.86
C THR A 2 10.12 -17.45 -16.79
N LYS A 3 9.10 -16.60 -16.80
CA LYS A 3 9.10 -15.39 -17.62
C LYS A 3 9.48 -14.21 -16.73
N ARG A 4 10.71 -13.70 -16.84
CA ARG A 4 11.12 -12.44 -16.22
C ARG A 4 10.49 -11.27 -16.97
N ILE A 5 9.60 -10.53 -16.32
CA ILE A 5 8.93 -9.37 -16.95
C ILE A 5 9.52 -8.10 -16.34
N LYS A 6 10.31 -7.39 -17.12
CA LYS A 6 10.97 -6.12 -16.75
C LYS A 6 10.04 -4.89 -16.69
N ASN A 7 8.79 -4.98 -17.15
CA ASN A 7 7.92 -3.80 -17.26
C ASN A 7 6.50 -4.10 -16.76
N ASN A 8 6.25 -3.77 -15.51
CA ASN A 8 5.06 -4.15 -14.74
C ASN A 8 3.79 -3.34 -15.03
N ARG A 9 3.79 -2.41 -15.98
CA ARG A 9 2.64 -1.52 -16.23
C ARG A 9 1.34 -2.22 -16.68
N LYS A 10 1.41 -3.51 -17.03
CA LYS A 10 0.25 -4.29 -17.52
C LYS A 10 -0.24 -5.33 -16.53
N LEU A 11 0.47 -5.53 -15.43
CA LEU A 11 0.11 -6.49 -14.40
C LEU A 11 -0.77 -5.81 -13.34
N VAL A 12 -1.84 -6.50 -12.96
CA VAL A 12 -2.69 -6.10 -11.85
C VAL A 12 -2.51 -7.11 -10.72
N ASN A 13 -2.04 -6.63 -9.57
CA ASN A 13 -1.92 -7.45 -8.37
C ASN A 13 -3.33 -7.74 -7.82
N LEU A 14 -3.75 -9.00 -7.81
CA LEU A 14 -5.04 -9.44 -7.31
C LEU A 14 -5.02 -9.80 -5.82
N GLY A 15 -3.85 -10.00 -5.24
CA GLY A 15 -3.68 -10.29 -3.82
C GLY A 15 -2.90 -11.56 -3.54
N LEU A 16 -2.87 -11.93 -2.27
CA LEU A 16 -2.16 -13.10 -1.77
C LEU A 16 -3.09 -14.31 -1.73
N TYR A 17 -2.61 -15.45 -2.19
CA TYR A 17 -3.25 -16.76 -2.08
C TYR A 17 -2.20 -17.82 -1.78
N LYS A 18 -2.35 -18.57 -0.68
CA LYS A 18 -1.43 -19.65 -0.25
C LYS A 18 0.06 -19.27 -0.34
N ASN A 19 0.45 -18.11 0.23
CA ASN A 19 1.82 -17.57 0.22
C ASN A 19 2.38 -17.21 -1.17
N LYS A 20 1.54 -17.07 -2.18
CA LYS A 20 1.88 -16.60 -3.52
C LYS A 20 1.08 -15.35 -3.85
N ILE A 21 1.72 -14.36 -4.47
CA ILE A 21 1.01 -13.19 -4.97
C ILE A 21 0.45 -13.54 -6.35
N VAL A 22 -0.83 -13.27 -6.56
CA VAL A 22 -1.52 -13.52 -7.84
C VAL A 22 -1.56 -12.24 -8.64
N TYR A 23 -1.06 -12.29 -9.86
CA TYR A 23 -1.09 -11.21 -10.83
C TYR A 23 -1.96 -11.58 -12.03
N TYR A 24 -2.69 -10.60 -12.54
CA TYR A 24 -3.44 -10.71 -13.79
C TYR A 24 -2.78 -9.89 -14.89
N ASP A 25 -2.41 -10.51 -15.99
CA ASP A 25 -1.90 -9.79 -17.16
C ASP A 25 -3.08 -9.32 -18.03
N LEU A 26 -3.20 -8.01 -18.19
CA LEU A 26 -4.26 -7.40 -19.00
C LEU A 26 -4.12 -7.65 -20.50
N LYS A 27 -2.90 -7.95 -20.99
CA LYS A 27 -2.66 -8.26 -22.39
C LYS A 27 -2.93 -9.71 -22.72
N GLU A 28 -2.31 -10.60 -21.94
CA GLU A 28 -2.40 -12.04 -22.18
C GLU A 28 -3.70 -12.63 -21.60
N LYS A 29 -4.44 -11.86 -20.78
CA LYS A 29 -5.66 -12.27 -20.05
C LYS A 29 -5.43 -13.57 -19.25
N ARG A 30 -4.25 -13.72 -18.64
CA ARG A 30 -3.83 -14.89 -17.87
C ARG A 30 -3.42 -14.51 -16.46
N LEU A 31 -3.50 -15.49 -15.57
CA LEU A 31 -3.08 -15.39 -14.18
C LEU A 31 -1.65 -15.91 -14.04
N TYR A 32 -0.88 -15.22 -13.19
CA TYR A 32 0.48 -15.57 -12.85
C TYR A 32 0.66 -15.57 -11.33
N PHE A 33 1.52 -16.47 -10.84
CA PHE A 33 2.00 -16.47 -9.48
C PHE A 33 3.37 -15.79 -9.39
N SER A 34 3.61 -15.06 -8.30
CA SER A 34 4.93 -14.68 -7.85
C SER A 34 5.13 -15.22 -6.44
N ILE A 35 6.29 -15.81 -6.18
CA ILE A 35 6.62 -16.30 -4.84
C ILE A 35 6.96 -15.09 -3.98
N LEU A 36 6.31 -14.99 -2.81
CA LEU A 36 6.68 -14.01 -1.81
C LEU A 36 7.99 -14.48 -1.16
N GLU A 37 9.10 -13.77 -1.40
CA GLU A 37 10.30 -14.01 -0.63
C GLU A 37 9.99 -13.78 0.86
N ARG A 38 10.21 -14.81 1.68
CA ARG A 38 9.96 -14.73 3.12
C ARG A 38 10.78 -13.60 3.72
N THR A 39 10.11 -12.62 4.29
CA THR A 39 10.76 -11.60 5.12
C THR A 39 11.59 -12.26 6.21
N SER A 40 12.83 -11.81 6.36
CA SER A 40 13.74 -12.33 7.40
C SER A 40 13.10 -12.22 8.79
N LYS A 41 13.25 -13.26 9.63
CA LYS A 41 12.76 -13.25 11.03
C LYS A 41 13.25 -12.04 11.83
N ASN A 42 14.41 -11.51 11.49
CA ASN A 42 15.00 -10.35 12.16
C ASN A 42 14.28 -9.03 11.84
N GLN A 43 13.46 -8.97 10.79
CA GLN A 43 12.77 -7.74 10.39
C GLN A 43 11.77 -7.27 11.48
N HIS A 44 11.14 -8.19 12.22
CA HIS A 44 10.26 -7.85 13.33
C HIS A 44 10.99 -7.15 14.47
N TYR A 45 12.20 -7.58 14.81
CA TYR A 45 12.99 -6.95 15.88
C TYR A 45 13.45 -5.54 15.50
N TYR A 46 13.87 -5.33 14.25
CA TYR A 46 14.20 -3.99 13.75
C TYR A 46 12.99 -3.06 13.77
N THR A 47 11.83 -3.55 13.34
CA THR A 47 10.59 -2.74 13.34
C THR A 47 10.18 -2.36 14.76
N LEU A 48 10.22 -3.31 15.72
CA LEU A 48 9.94 -3.06 17.12
C LEU A 48 10.92 -2.04 17.74
N GLY A 49 12.23 -2.22 17.52
CA GLY A 49 13.26 -1.30 18.03
C GLY A 49 13.06 0.12 17.48
N LEU A 50 12.78 0.25 16.18
CA LEU A 50 12.56 1.54 15.52
C LEU A 50 11.29 2.23 16.03
N THR A 51 10.22 1.45 16.28
CA THR A 51 8.97 1.96 16.86
C THR A 51 9.19 2.47 18.29
N LEU A 52 9.89 1.71 19.14
CA LEU A 52 10.18 2.11 20.51
C LEU A 52 11.04 3.38 20.59
N LEU A 53 12.03 3.52 19.69
CA LEU A 53 12.85 4.73 19.60
C LEU A 53 12.08 5.94 19.06
N SER A 54 11.07 5.74 18.21
CA SER A 54 10.29 6.84 17.66
C SER A 54 9.39 7.53 18.69
N ILE A 55 8.90 6.81 19.71
CA ILE A 55 7.98 7.35 20.73
C ILE A 55 8.56 8.56 21.48
N PRO A 56 9.76 8.49 22.11
CA PRO A 56 10.32 9.63 22.80
C PRO A 56 10.65 10.80 21.86
N ILE A 57 11.09 10.51 20.63
CA ILE A 57 11.38 11.55 19.63
C ILE A 57 10.09 12.29 19.26
N VAL A 58 8.99 11.58 18.98
CA VAL A 58 7.69 12.19 18.68
C VAL A 58 7.18 13.02 19.87
N ARG A 59 7.34 12.53 21.11
CA ARG A 59 6.96 13.30 22.30
C ARG A 59 7.73 14.61 22.41
N LEU A 60 9.05 14.57 22.22
CA LEU A 60 9.92 15.74 22.28
C LEU A 60 9.53 16.75 21.20
N LEU A 61 9.36 16.32 19.96
CA LEU A 61 8.97 17.18 18.84
C LEU A 61 7.56 17.76 19.02
N ASN A 62 6.64 16.98 19.60
CA ASN A 62 5.28 17.45 19.86
C ASN A 62 5.19 18.52 20.96
N GLY A 63 6.19 18.58 21.85
CA GLY A 63 6.33 19.63 22.86
C GLY A 63 6.88 20.96 22.31
N LEU A 64 7.47 20.96 21.12
CA LEU A 64 8.04 22.17 20.53
C LEU A 64 6.95 23.12 20.02
N THR A 65 7.02 24.38 20.42
CA THR A 65 6.13 25.46 19.95
C THR A 65 6.55 26.02 18.59
N ILE A 66 7.68 25.58 18.05
CA ILE A 66 8.23 26.06 16.78
C ILE A 66 7.26 25.86 15.59
N PHE A 67 6.43 24.80 15.63
CA PHE A 67 5.41 24.53 14.60
C PHE A 67 4.23 25.51 14.65
N SER A 68 4.13 26.36 15.70
CA SER A 68 3.11 27.42 15.76
C SER A 68 3.48 28.64 14.93
N ILE A 69 4.75 28.79 14.54
CA ILE A 69 5.22 29.87 13.66
C ILE A 69 4.68 29.60 12.24
N PRO A 70 3.89 30.53 11.64
CA PRO A 70 3.23 30.27 10.36
C PRO A 70 4.17 29.80 9.24
N THR A 71 5.31 30.44 9.09
CA THR A 71 6.31 30.08 8.06
C THR A 71 6.81 28.64 8.23
N ILE A 72 7.18 28.26 9.45
CA ILE A 72 7.67 26.91 9.77
C ILE A 72 6.56 25.89 9.61
N LYS A 73 5.35 26.21 10.00
CA LYS A 73 4.16 25.37 9.88
C LYS A 73 3.89 24.98 8.43
N TYR A 74 3.81 25.95 7.52
CA TYR A 74 3.56 25.67 6.10
C TYR A 74 4.76 25.00 5.42
N PHE A 75 5.97 25.42 5.76
CA PHE A 75 7.18 24.79 5.23
C PHE A 75 7.27 23.31 5.64
N SER A 76 7.04 23.00 6.92
CA SER A 76 7.04 21.61 7.42
C SER A 76 5.96 20.76 6.75
N PHE A 77 4.78 21.32 6.49
CA PHE A 77 3.71 20.65 5.77
C PHE A 77 4.13 20.29 4.35
N ILE A 78 4.67 21.23 3.59
CA ILE A 78 5.13 21.01 2.22
C ILE A 78 6.25 19.97 2.19
N LEU A 79 7.24 20.12 3.07
CA LEU A 79 8.38 19.21 3.17
C LEU A 79 7.91 17.77 3.49
N CYS A 80 7.02 17.61 4.46
CA CYS A 80 6.48 16.31 4.84
C CYS A 80 5.67 15.67 3.72
N THR A 81 4.89 16.46 2.99
CA THR A 81 4.13 15.99 1.81
C THR A 81 5.08 15.47 0.73
N CYS A 82 6.10 16.25 0.37
CA CYS A 82 7.09 15.85 -0.63
C CYS A 82 7.84 14.59 -0.21
N LEU A 83 8.31 14.51 1.03
CA LEU A 83 9.02 13.35 1.56
C LEU A 83 8.14 12.09 1.56
N SER A 84 6.89 12.19 1.98
CA SER A 84 5.95 11.04 1.97
C SER A 84 5.72 10.49 0.57
N LEU A 85 5.56 11.36 -0.43
CA LEU A 85 5.37 10.95 -1.82
C LEU A 85 6.66 10.35 -2.41
N LEU A 86 7.83 10.94 -2.13
CA LEU A 86 9.12 10.43 -2.59
C LEU A 86 9.43 9.05 -2.00
N ILE A 87 9.24 8.87 -0.70
CA ILE A 87 9.42 7.57 -0.02
C ILE A 87 8.43 6.56 -0.59
N GLY A 88 7.16 6.95 -0.77
CA GLY A 88 6.14 6.10 -1.36
C GLY A 88 6.52 5.63 -2.77
N LYS A 89 7.01 6.53 -3.62
CA LYS A 89 7.51 6.19 -4.95
C LYS A 89 8.69 5.24 -4.88
N PHE A 90 9.68 5.52 -4.02
CA PHE A 90 10.86 4.68 -3.86
C PHE A 90 10.49 3.26 -3.42
N VAL A 91 9.60 3.13 -2.45
CA VAL A 91 9.11 1.84 -1.97
C VAL A 91 8.41 1.05 -3.08
N VAL A 92 7.50 1.71 -3.81
CA VAL A 92 6.79 1.05 -4.92
C VAL A 92 7.74 0.62 -6.02
N ASP A 93 8.69 1.47 -6.41
CA ASP A 93 9.67 1.16 -7.44
C ASP A 93 10.59 0.00 -7.01
N TYR A 94 10.99 -0.05 -5.73
CA TYR A 94 11.78 -1.13 -5.16
C TYR A 94 11.06 -2.48 -5.24
N TYR A 95 9.80 -2.55 -4.81
CA TYR A 95 9.02 -3.80 -4.82
C TYR A 95 8.59 -4.25 -6.22
N ASN A 96 8.55 -3.34 -7.19
CA ASN A 96 8.16 -3.66 -8.57
C ASN A 96 9.36 -3.94 -9.49
N LYS A 97 10.59 -3.92 -8.98
CA LYS A 97 11.79 -3.93 -9.81
C LYS A 97 12.00 -5.25 -10.55
N ASP A 98 11.84 -6.38 -9.87
CA ASP A 98 12.09 -7.72 -10.43
C ASP A 98 11.02 -8.71 -9.93
N LEU A 99 10.05 -9.04 -10.79
CA LEU A 99 9.03 -10.03 -10.49
C LEU A 99 9.29 -11.31 -11.28
N ASP A 100 9.60 -12.39 -10.58
CA ASP A 100 9.64 -13.73 -11.15
C ASP A 100 8.22 -14.28 -11.20
N LEU A 101 7.67 -14.41 -12.43
CA LEU A 101 6.31 -14.83 -12.66
C LEU A 101 6.24 -16.25 -13.24
N PHE A 102 5.34 -17.05 -12.68
CA PHE A 102 5.02 -18.41 -13.14
C PHE A 102 3.55 -18.45 -13.56
N PRO A 103 3.19 -19.20 -14.61
CA PRO A 103 1.78 -19.40 -14.95
C PRO A 103 1.01 -19.94 -13.74
N ALA A 104 -0.13 -19.34 -13.44
CA ALA A 104 -0.97 -19.79 -12.34
C ALA A 104 -1.84 -20.95 -12.83
N LEU A 105 -1.57 -22.14 -12.32
CA LEU A 105 -2.39 -23.32 -12.52
C LEU A 105 -3.25 -23.50 -11.28
N PHE A 106 -4.55 -23.29 -11.42
CA PHE A 106 -5.55 -23.50 -10.37
C PHE A 106 -6.38 -24.73 -10.73
N THR A 107 -6.78 -25.51 -9.74
CA THR A 107 -7.94 -26.40 -9.87
C THR A 107 -9.21 -25.55 -9.78
N ASP A 108 -10.35 -26.05 -10.26
CA ASP A 108 -11.61 -25.30 -10.23
C ASP A 108 -12.00 -24.87 -8.80
N LEU A 109 -11.76 -25.74 -7.83
CA LEU A 109 -12.02 -25.46 -6.42
C LEU A 109 -11.08 -24.37 -5.86
N GLU A 110 -9.78 -24.44 -6.17
CA GLU A 110 -8.82 -23.42 -5.74
C GLU A 110 -9.10 -22.08 -6.40
N TYR A 111 -9.56 -22.07 -7.63
CA TYR A 111 -9.90 -20.86 -8.35
C TYR A 111 -11.11 -20.15 -7.73
N SER A 112 -12.16 -20.91 -7.39
CA SER A 112 -13.34 -20.35 -6.72
C SER A 112 -13.00 -19.80 -5.34
N GLU A 113 -12.21 -20.53 -4.52
CA GLU A 113 -11.72 -20.09 -3.22
C GLU A 113 -10.89 -18.80 -3.34
N PHE A 114 -9.97 -18.76 -4.32
CA PHE A 114 -9.17 -17.56 -4.58
C PHE A 114 -10.04 -16.35 -4.91
N LEU A 115 -11.05 -16.49 -5.79
CA LEU A 115 -11.92 -15.39 -6.19
C LEU A 115 -12.73 -14.85 -5.00
N GLU A 116 -13.19 -15.71 -4.10
CA GLU A 116 -13.90 -15.32 -2.88
C GLU A 116 -13.00 -14.49 -1.96
N ILE A 117 -11.79 -15.00 -1.68
CA ILE A 117 -10.78 -14.29 -0.87
C ILE A 117 -10.41 -12.94 -1.53
N ALA A 118 -10.18 -12.93 -2.85
CA ALA A 118 -9.82 -11.73 -3.57
C ALA A 118 -10.93 -10.67 -3.54
N LYS A 119 -12.22 -11.08 -3.64
CA LYS A 119 -13.38 -10.21 -3.51
C LYS A 119 -13.46 -9.59 -2.12
N LYS A 120 -13.36 -10.41 -1.07
CA LYS A 120 -13.37 -9.95 0.33
C LYS A 120 -12.24 -8.94 0.60
N ASN A 121 -11.02 -9.28 0.20
CA ASN A 121 -9.86 -8.40 0.36
C ASN A 121 -9.98 -7.12 -0.47
N GLY A 122 -10.63 -7.17 -1.63
CA GLY A 122 -10.89 -5.99 -2.46
C GLY A 122 -11.87 -5.02 -1.81
N THR A 123 -12.91 -5.54 -1.15
CA THR A 123 -13.88 -4.73 -0.40
C THR A 123 -13.23 -4.10 0.83
N LEU A 124 -12.45 -4.87 1.58
CA LEU A 124 -11.71 -4.38 2.75
C LEU A 124 -10.70 -3.28 2.36
N ALA A 125 -9.96 -3.47 1.26
CA ALA A 125 -9.02 -2.46 0.77
C ALA A 125 -9.73 -1.15 0.38
N PHE A 126 -10.90 -1.23 -0.24
CA PHE A 126 -11.69 -0.06 -0.58
C PHE A 126 -12.17 0.69 0.69
N LEU A 127 -12.71 -0.03 1.65
CA LEU A 127 -13.14 0.53 2.95
C LEU A 127 -11.96 1.19 3.68
N PHE A 128 -10.80 0.54 3.67
CA PHE A 128 -9.58 1.08 4.26
C PHE A 128 -9.15 2.40 3.58
N ILE A 129 -9.23 2.50 2.25
CA ILE A 129 -8.94 3.74 1.53
C ILE A 129 -9.91 4.85 1.95
N CYS A 130 -11.21 4.57 2.07
CA CYS A 130 -12.19 5.56 2.49
C CYS A 130 -11.90 6.09 3.91
N ILE A 131 -11.65 5.19 4.86
CA ILE A 131 -11.33 5.57 6.24
C ILE A 131 -10.02 6.38 6.29
N SER A 132 -8.97 5.91 5.58
CA SER A 132 -7.69 6.60 5.54
C SER A 132 -7.79 7.99 4.90
N SER A 133 -8.66 8.17 3.90
CA SER A 133 -8.88 9.48 3.27
C SER A 133 -9.57 10.47 4.22
N ILE A 134 -10.57 10.02 4.97
CA ILE A 134 -11.24 10.85 5.99
C ILE A 134 -10.24 11.21 7.10
N SER A 135 -9.48 10.23 7.58
CA SER A 135 -8.46 10.44 8.63
C SER A 135 -7.33 11.36 8.17
N LEU A 136 -6.96 11.32 6.87
CA LEU A 136 -5.97 12.24 6.29
C LEU A 136 -6.45 13.70 6.39
N ILE A 137 -7.70 13.95 6.01
CA ILE A 137 -8.29 15.31 6.10
C ILE A 137 -8.36 15.75 7.57
N GLY A 138 -8.82 14.87 8.47
CA GLY A 138 -8.89 15.16 9.89
C GLY A 138 -7.52 15.48 10.51
N SER A 139 -6.48 14.70 10.17
CA SER A 139 -5.12 14.94 10.66
C SER A 139 -4.51 16.24 10.12
N LEU A 140 -4.82 16.60 8.86
CA LEU A 140 -4.42 17.85 8.26
C LEU A 140 -5.06 19.04 9.00
N ILE A 141 -6.38 18.99 9.22
CA ILE A 141 -7.10 20.03 9.97
C ILE A 141 -6.52 20.15 11.39
N ALA A 142 -6.32 19.02 12.08
CA ALA A 142 -5.75 19.01 13.41
C ALA A 142 -4.35 19.65 13.45
N TYR A 143 -3.49 19.35 12.46
CA TYR A 143 -2.19 20.00 12.34
C TYR A 143 -2.31 21.52 12.09
N LEU A 144 -3.19 21.92 11.18
CA LEU A 144 -3.36 23.33 10.85
C LEU A 144 -3.95 24.15 12.02
N VAL A 145 -4.79 23.55 12.84
CA VAL A 145 -5.39 24.23 14.01
C VAL A 145 -4.44 24.24 15.20
N TYR A 146 -3.94 23.10 15.59
CA TYR A 146 -3.18 22.93 16.85
C TYR A 146 -1.67 23.06 16.69
N ALA A 147 -1.14 23.05 15.45
CA ALA A 147 0.30 23.09 15.15
C ALA A 147 1.12 22.03 15.91
N LYS A 148 0.53 20.84 16.15
CA LYS A 148 1.19 19.73 16.84
C LYS A 148 1.88 18.81 15.85
N PHE A 149 3.15 18.47 16.13
CA PHE A 149 3.94 17.56 15.27
C PHE A 149 3.26 16.21 15.04
N LEU A 150 2.55 15.69 16.04
CA LEU A 150 1.81 14.42 15.92
C LEU A 150 0.79 14.45 14.79
N GLY A 151 0.05 15.55 14.60
CA GLY A 151 -0.90 15.71 13.51
C GLY A 151 -0.20 15.63 12.13
N LEU A 152 0.96 16.28 12.01
CA LEU A 152 1.78 16.25 10.79
C LEU A 152 2.31 14.83 10.50
N LEU A 153 2.75 14.10 11.53
CA LEU A 153 3.24 12.73 11.40
C LEU A 153 2.14 11.78 10.94
N ILE A 154 0.96 11.84 11.56
CA ILE A 154 -0.20 11.02 11.17
C ILE A 154 -0.59 11.33 9.72
N TYR A 155 -0.64 12.62 9.35
CA TYR A 155 -0.88 13.04 7.98
C TYR A 155 0.13 12.42 7.00
N ALA A 156 1.42 12.48 7.30
CA ALA A 156 2.49 11.95 6.45
C ALA A 156 2.37 10.44 6.24
N VAL A 157 2.09 9.68 7.32
CA VAL A 157 1.90 8.22 7.26
C VAL A 157 0.66 7.86 6.44
N LEU A 158 -0.46 8.54 6.66
CA LEU A 158 -1.69 8.29 5.91
C LEU A 158 -1.54 8.63 4.42
N LEU A 159 -0.85 9.72 4.10
CA LEU A 159 -0.55 10.11 2.72
C LEU A 159 0.32 9.05 2.02
N PHE A 160 1.35 8.56 2.70
CA PHE A 160 2.21 7.47 2.21
C PHE A 160 1.39 6.20 1.91
N ILE A 161 0.53 5.77 2.84
CA ILE A 161 -0.33 4.60 2.66
C ILE A 161 -1.29 4.79 1.48
N LEU A 162 -1.97 5.93 1.40
CA LEU A 162 -2.89 6.24 0.29
C LEU A 162 -2.16 6.27 -1.06
N TYR A 163 -0.95 6.82 -1.10
CA TYR A 163 -0.12 6.79 -2.30
C TYR A 163 0.13 5.36 -2.79
N ILE A 164 0.55 4.45 -1.89
CA ILE A 164 0.74 3.03 -2.22
C ILE A 164 -0.56 2.40 -2.74
N CYS A 165 -1.69 2.67 -2.10
CA CYS A 165 -2.99 2.13 -2.54
C CYS A 165 -3.40 2.63 -3.93
N VAL A 166 -3.17 3.90 -4.24
CA VAL A 166 -3.47 4.50 -5.55
C VAL A 166 -2.58 3.91 -6.63
N VAL A 167 -1.27 3.81 -6.38
CA VAL A 167 -0.31 3.26 -7.35
C VAL A 167 -0.57 1.78 -7.61
N ASN A 168 -0.95 1.01 -6.59
CA ASN A 168 -1.36 -0.40 -6.74
C ASN A 168 -2.72 -0.59 -7.44
N ASN A 169 -3.35 0.52 -7.88
CA ASN A 169 -4.59 0.49 -8.67
C ASN A 169 -5.70 -0.40 -8.08
N VAL A 170 -5.99 -0.26 -6.79
CA VAL A 170 -7.03 -1.04 -6.08
C VAL A 170 -8.37 -1.03 -6.84
N HIS A 171 -8.73 0.09 -7.45
CA HIS A 171 -9.93 0.20 -8.28
C HIS A 171 -9.90 -0.74 -9.50
N ARG A 172 -8.77 -0.79 -10.22
CA ARG A 172 -8.59 -1.68 -11.38
C ARG A 172 -8.60 -3.15 -10.96
N ARG A 173 -7.98 -3.48 -9.82
CA ARG A 173 -8.04 -4.79 -9.20
C ARG A 173 -9.49 -5.25 -9.01
N ASN A 174 -10.33 -4.43 -8.39
CA ASN A 174 -11.74 -4.77 -8.13
C ASN A 174 -12.53 -4.98 -9.42
N LYS A 175 -12.25 -4.19 -10.47
CA LYS A 175 -12.86 -4.42 -11.80
C LYS A 175 -12.46 -5.76 -12.41
N VAL A 176 -11.19 -6.12 -12.32
CA VAL A 176 -10.69 -7.41 -12.83
C VAL A 176 -11.32 -8.57 -12.07
N ILE A 177 -11.36 -8.51 -10.73
CA ILE A 177 -11.97 -9.56 -9.91
C ILE A 177 -13.45 -9.75 -10.27
N LYS A 178 -14.23 -8.67 -10.38
CA LYS A 178 -15.63 -8.74 -10.79
C LYS A 178 -15.79 -9.39 -12.15
N LYS A 179 -14.92 -9.08 -13.11
CA LYS A 179 -14.94 -9.68 -14.45
C LYS A 179 -14.62 -11.18 -14.39
N LEU A 180 -13.63 -11.60 -13.61
CA LEU A 180 -13.27 -13.01 -13.45
C LEU A 180 -14.40 -13.82 -12.81
N ILE A 181 -15.06 -13.29 -11.78
CA ILE A 181 -16.24 -13.92 -11.16
C ILE A 181 -17.37 -14.08 -12.17
N TRP A 182 -17.65 -13.05 -12.96
CA TRP A 182 -18.71 -13.13 -13.99
C TRP A 182 -18.44 -14.23 -15.04
N LEU A 183 -17.17 -14.39 -15.47
CA LEU A 183 -16.76 -15.42 -16.42
C LEU A 183 -16.80 -16.85 -15.83
N THR A 184 -16.85 -17.01 -14.54
CA THR A 184 -16.93 -18.33 -13.86
C THR A 184 -18.39 -18.78 -13.68
N ILE A 185 -19.35 -17.83 -13.68
CA ILE A 185 -20.77 -18.12 -13.47
C ILE A 185 -21.50 -18.38 -14.80
N ASN A 186 -21.01 -17.80 -15.90
CA ASN A 186 -21.54 -17.98 -17.25
C ASN A 186 -20.63 -18.84 -18.12
#